data_de17a46aa3756f0d8d90b43784b798aa
#
_entry.id   de17a46aa3756f0d8d90b43784b798aa
#
_cell.length_a   1.000
_cell.length_b   1.000
_cell.length_c   1.000
_cell.angle_alpha   90.00
_cell.angle_beta   90.00
_cell.angle_gamma   90.00
#
_symmetry.space_group_name_H-M   'P 1'
#
loop_
_entity.id
_entity.type
_entity.pdbx_description
1 polymer ?
#
loop_
_entity_poly.entity_id
_entity_poly.type
_entity_poly.pdbx_seq_one_letter_code
_entity_poly.pdbx_strand_id
1 'polypeptide(L)'
;MSEEDLVDGRSAVREQNVKDVEAGNFPLFWENAEWGERQFYTLSELEKEVKDLLGDNYWPEVNLSKAELEKLTGITEDMYVDFLAEKQAFDAHIDTLIIIHAKEDYVGTIEQAMETYRSALIEQNKNYPQNLSKARASRIETIDDYICFVQLGADTTSLADKGQEAVMAHCLEENEKALYVLEQAILQ
;
A
#
# COMPACT_ATOMS: atom_id res chain seq x y z
N MET A 1 24.15 24.14 -19.92
CA MET A 1 23.35 23.35 -18.97
C MET A 1 23.88 23.65 -17.58
N SER A 2 23.05 24.19 -16.70
CA SER A 2 23.47 24.47 -15.33
C SER A 2 23.53 23.16 -14.53
N GLU A 3 24.24 23.19 -13.40
CA GLU A 3 24.31 22.05 -12.50
C GLU A 3 22.89 21.64 -11.99
N GLU A 4 21.99 22.61 -11.88
CA GLU A 4 20.58 22.42 -11.56
C GLU A 4 19.83 21.65 -12.67
N ASP A 5 20.15 21.88 -13.94
CA ASP A 5 19.56 21.16 -15.07
C ASP A 5 19.96 19.67 -15.09
N LEU A 6 21.11 19.34 -14.52
CA LEU A 6 21.60 17.97 -14.39
C LEU A 6 21.02 17.24 -13.20
N VAL A 7 20.65 17.97 -12.15
CA VAL A 7 20.09 17.41 -10.91
C VAL A 7 18.57 17.25 -11.00
N ASP A 8 17.91 18.15 -11.74
CA ASP A 8 16.46 18.10 -11.94
C ASP A 8 16.05 18.37 -13.39
N GLY A 9 16.32 17.40 -14.24
CA GLY A 9 15.86 17.44 -15.63
C GLY A 9 14.35 17.60 -15.78
N ARG A 10 13.59 17.31 -14.74
CA ARG A 10 12.13 17.52 -14.68
C ARG A 10 11.78 18.99 -14.55
N SER A 11 12.58 19.75 -13.82
CA SER A 11 12.37 21.19 -13.63
C SER A 11 12.58 21.97 -14.92
N ALA A 12 13.69 21.71 -15.62
CA ALA A 12 14.02 22.34 -16.89
C ALA A 12 12.95 22.09 -17.96
N VAL A 13 12.44 20.87 -18.02
CA VAL A 13 11.37 20.48 -18.94
C VAL A 13 10.05 21.15 -18.58
N ARG A 14 9.73 21.22 -17.31
CA ARG A 14 8.51 21.89 -16.85
C ARG A 14 8.52 23.37 -17.18
N GLU A 15 9.66 24.05 -17.03
CA GLU A 15 9.83 25.45 -17.42
C GLU A 15 9.70 25.65 -18.94
N GLN A 16 10.28 24.77 -19.74
CA GLN A 16 10.16 24.83 -21.20
C GLN A 16 8.71 24.63 -21.64
N ASN A 17 7.99 23.70 -21.00
CA ASN A 17 6.58 23.45 -21.27
C ASN A 17 5.71 24.66 -21.00
N VAL A 18 5.95 25.37 -19.91
CA VAL A 18 5.22 26.59 -19.57
C VAL A 18 5.44 27.65 -20.65
N LYS A 19 6.68 27.84 -21.07
CA LYS A 19 7.02 28.79 -22.13
C LYS A 19 6.37 28.44 -23.48
N ASP A 20 6.35 27.16 -23.82
CA ASP A 20 5.76 26.69 -25.07
C ASP A 20 4.23 26.81 -25.07
N VAL A 21 3.59 26.56 -23.93
CA VAL A 21 2.15 26.77 -23.76
C VAL A 21 1.80 28.26 -23.85
N GLU A 22 2.57 29.15 -23.20
CA GLU A 22 2.39 30.60 -23.26
C GLU A 22 2.60 31.16 -24.69
N ALA A 23 3.50 30.56 -25.45
CA ALA A 23 3.76 30.89 -26.85
C ALA A 23 2.74 30.29 -27.84
N GLY A 24 1.82 29.45 -27.36
CA GLY A 24 0.86 28.71 -28.19
C GLY A 24 1.46 27.53 -28.93
N ASN A 25 2.67 27.13 -28.56
CA ASN A 25 3.36 25.96 -29.10
C ASN A 25 3.21 24.81 -28.10
N PHE A 26 2.51 23.77 -28.51
CA PHE A 26 2.46 22.53 -27.71
C PHE A 26 3.72 21.72 -28.01
N PRO A 27 4.53 21.39 -26.98
CA PRO A 27 5.73 20.61 -27.20
C PRO A 27 5.38 19.21 -27.71
N LEU A 28 6.09 18.77 -28.75
CA LEU A 28 5.87 17.46 -29.38
C LEU A 28 5.99 16.29 -28.41
N PHE A 29 6.73 16.47 -27.31
CA PHE A 29 6.84 15.42 -26.32
C PHE A 29 5.59 15.24 -25.43
N TRP A 30 4.64 16.18 -25.45
CA TRP A 30 3.31 15.95 -24.88
C TRP A 30 2.54 14.90 -25.66
N GLU A 31 2.75 14.82 -26.95
CA GLU A 31 2.12 13.82 -27.81
C GLU A 31 2.79 12.46 -27.73
N ASN A 32 4.08 12.43 -27.37
CA ASN A 32 4.91 11.24 -27.26
C ASN A 32 5.42 11.02 -25.83
N ALA A 33 4.73 11.58 -24.86
CA ALA A 33 5.24 11.68 -23.51
C ALA A 33 5.30 10.34 -22.80
N GLU A 34 6.42 9.66 -22.89
CA GLU A 34 6.78 8.58 -21.97
C GLU A 34 6.75 9.03 -20.50
N TRP A 35 6.79 10.32 -20.23
CA TRP A 35 6.82 10.92 -18.91
C TRP A 35 5.66 11.88 -18.59
N GLY A 36 4.78 12.17 -19.52
CA GLY A 36 3.43 12.70 -19.27
C GLY A 36 2.44 11.63 -18.84
N GLU A 37 2.80 10.37 -19.04
CA GLU A 37 2.00 9.20 -18.69
C GLU A 37 2.47 8.53 -17.39
N ARG A 38 2.89 9.30 -16.36
CA ARG A 38 2.84 8.75 -15.01
C ARG A 38 1.40 8.40 -14.73
N GLN A 39 1.06 7.15 -14.93
CA GLN A 39 -0.21 6.62 -14.46
C GLN A 39 -0.19 6.71 -12.94
N PHE A 40 -0.87 7.70 -12.42
CA PHE A 40 -1.21 7.71 -11.01
C PHE A 40 -2.28 6.65 -10.80
N TYR A 41 -1.89 5.51 -10.28
CA TYR A 41 -2.84 4.51 -9.87
C TYR A 41 -3.72 5.08 -8.76
N THR A 42 -5.03 4.95 -8.92
CA THR A 42 -5.96 5.17 -7.81
C THR A 42 -5.78 4.05 -6.78
N LEU A 43 -6.22 4.28 -5.54
CA LEU A 43 -6.17 3.22 -4.52
C LEU A 43 -6.95 1.98 -4.93
N SER A 44 -8.06 2.14 -5.64
CA SER A 44 -8.84 1.03 -6.19
C SER A 44 -8.07 0.24 -7.26
N GLU A 45 -7.27 0.91 -8.07
CA GLU A 45 -6.39 0.26 -9.06
C GLU A 45 -5.24 -0.48 -8.37
N LEU A 46 -4.66 0.08 -7.30
CA LEU A 46 -3.64 -0.61 -6.49
C LEU A 46 -4.21 -1.88 -5.84
N GLU A 47 -5.41 -1.79 -5.27
CA GLU A 47 -6.13 -2.94 -4.74
C GLU A 47 -6.36 -4.01 -5.81
N LYS A 48 -6.77 -3.58 -7.01
CA LYS A 48 -6.99 -4.48 -8.14
C LYS A 48 -5.73 -5.25 -8.54
N GLU A 49 -4.56 -4.59 -8.53
CA GLU A 49 -3.29 -5.27 -8.80
C GLU A 49 -3.03 -6.41 -7.82
N VAL A 50 -3.30 -6.19 -6.53
CA VAL A 50 -3.17 -7.24 -5.51
C VAL A 50 -4.21 -8.35 -5.70
N LYS A 51 -5.46 -8.00 -5.97
CA LYS A 51 -6.54 -8.95 -6.23
C LYS A 51 -6.28 -9.83 -7.45
N ASP A 52 -5.81 -9.22 -8.53
CA ASP A 52 -5.50 -9.94 -9.78
C ASP A 52 -4.32 -10.93 -9.57
N LEU A 53 -3.34 -10.54 -8.75
CA LEU A 53 -2.21 -11.41 -8.44
C LEU A 53 -2.62 -12.60 -7.57
N LEU A 54 -3.36 -12.36 -6.50
CA LEU A 54 -3.66 -13.38 -5.49
C LEU A 54 -4.90 -14.22 -5.84
N GLY A 55 -5.80 -13.69 -6.67
CA GLY A 55 -7.00 -14.39 -7.09
C GLY A 55 -7.83 -14.87 -5.90
N ASP A 56 -8.14 -16.16 -5.85
CA ASP A 56 -8.91 -16.77 -4.76
C ASP A 56 -8.22 -16.73 -3.39
N ASN A 57 -6.94 -16.38 -3.34
CA ASN A 57 -6.18 -16.19 -2.11
C ASN A 57 -6.25 -14.76 -1.56
N TYR A 58 -6.98 -13.87 -2.21
CA TYR A 58 -7.30 -12.55 -1.67
C TYR A 58 -8.60 -12.62 -0.86
N TRP A 59 -8.49 -12.56 0.45
CA TRP A 59 -9.61 -12.77 1.36
C TRP A 59 -10.22 -11.52 1.99
N PRO A 60 -9.55 -10.36 2.09
CA PRO A 60 -10.24 -9.15 2.57
C PRO A 60 -11.46 -8.84 1.70
N GLU A 61 -12.60 -8.51 2.32
CA GLU A 61 -13.88 -8.36 1.59
C GLU A 61 -14.73 -7.18 2.04
N VAL A 62 -14.45 -6.62 3.23
CA VAL A 62 -15.24 -5.54 3.81
C VAL A 62 -14.40 -4.28 3.92
N ASN A 63 -14.87 -3.21 3.28
CA ASN A 63 -14.24 -1.91 3.36
C ASN A 63 -14.48 -1.24 4.72
N LEU A 64 -13.42 -0.69 5.31
CA LEU A 64 -13.52 0.13 6.51
C LEU A 64 -13.90 1.57 6.13
N SER A 65 -14.79 2.16 6.92
CA SER A 65 -15.08 3.59 6.87
C SER A 65 -13.96 4.40 7.53
N LYS A 66 -13.98 5.72 7.31
CA LYS A 66 -13.08 6.67 8.00
C LYS A 66 -13.12 6.51 9.52
N ALA A 67 -14.32 6.40 10.08
CA ALA A 67 -14.52 6.24 11.52
C ALA A 67 -13.96 4.92 12.04
N GLU A 68 -14.08 3.85 11.28
CA GLU A 68 -13.52 2.54 11.63
C GLU A 68 -12.00 2.54 11.56
N LEU A 69 -11.41 3.16 10.52
CA LEU A 69 -9.96 3.33 10.41
C LEU A 69 -9.41 4.09 11.61
N GLU A 70 -10.01 5.23 11.94
CA GLU A 70 -9.61 6.05 13.10
C GLU A 70 -9.72 5.28 14.41
N LYS A 71 -10.82 4.56 14.61
CA LYS A 71 -11.03 3.74 15.81
C LYS A 71 -9.97 2.64 15.97
N LEU A 72 -9.56 2.02 14.86
CA LEU A 72 -8.60 0.92 14.88
C LEU A 72 -7.15 1.41 15.00
N THR A 73 -6.81 2.50 14.36
CA THR A 73 -5.41 2.93 14.17
C THR A 73 -5.08 4.27 14.80
N GLY A 74 -6.07 5.09 15.13
CA GLY A 74 -5.88 6.47 15.54
C GLY A 74 -5.54 7.43 14.40
N ILE A 75 -5.56 6.96 13.15
CA ILE A 75 -5.28 7.79 11.98
C ILE A 75 -6.51 8.59 11.60
N THR A 76 -6.39 9.92 11.64
CA THR A 76 -7.48 10.85 11.39
C THR A 76 -7.47 11.41 9.97
N GLU A 77 -8.60 11.91 9.51
CA GLU A 77 -8.81 12.39 8.14
C GLU A 77 -7.85 13.52 7.72
N ASP A 78 -7.36 14.30 8.67
CA ASP A 78 -6.40 15.38 8.42
C ASP A 78 -4.99 14.89 8.06
N MET A 79 -4.67 13.61 8.32
CA MET A 79 -3.36 13.02 8.10
C MET A 79 -3.15 12.47 6.69
N TYR A 80 -4.21 12.19 5.95
CA TYR A 80 -4.11 11.52 4.65
C TYR A 80 -4.88 12.26 3.55
N VAL A 81 -4.50 11.98 2.32
CA VAL A 81 -5.22 12.43 1.11
C VAL A 81 -6.38 11.49 0.84
N ASP A 82 -6.11 10.19 0.88
CA ASP A 82 -7.06 9.12 0.64
C ASP A 82 -6.57 7.83 1.29
N PHE A 83 -7.46 6.85 1.46
CA PHE A 83 -7.12 5.54 1.95
C PHE A 83 -8.05 4.46 1.39
N LEU A 84 -7.54 3.24 1.36
CA LEU A 84 -8.31 2.03 1.17
C LEU A 84 -7.96 1.08 2.32
N ALA A 85 -8.97 0.55 2.98
CA ALA A 85 -8.78 -0.44 4.01
C ALA A 85 -9.85 -1.52 3.86
N GLU A 86 -9.41 -2.74 3.68
CA GLU A 86 -10.26 -3.92 3.56
C GLU A 86 -9.83 -5.00 4.53
N LYS A 87 -10.77 -5.66 5.16
CA LYS A 87 -10.53 -6.80 6.04
C LYS A 87 -11.60 -7.88 5.87
N GLN A 88 -11.39 -9.02 6.50
CA GLN A 88 -12.40 -10.07 6.58
C GLN A 88 -13.59 -9.62 7.42
N ALA A 89 -14.79 -10.09 7.03
CA ALA A 89 -16.03 -9.80 7.74
C ALA A 89 -16.11 -10.51 9.10
N PHE A 90 -15.48 -11.67 9.22
CA PHE A 90 -15.51 -12.50 10.41
C PHE A 90 -14.17 -12.49 11.14
N ASP A 91 -14.20 -12.31 12.45
CA ASP A 91 -13.01 -12.24 13.31
C ASP A 91 -12.18 -13.54 13.35
N ALA A 92 -12.72 -14.63 12.84
CA ALA A 92 -11.99 -15.90 12.72
C ALA A 92 -10.81 -15.82 11.73
N HIS A 93 -10.91 -14.91 10.77
CA HIS A 93 -9.89 -14.66 9.75
C HIS A 93 -9.46 -13.20 9.81
N ILE A 94 -8.16 -12.98 9.81
CA ILE A 94 -7.59 -11.65 10.02
C ILE A 94 -6.96 -11.02 8.77
N ASP A 95 -7.21 -11.59 7.61
CA ASP A 95 -6.70 -11.04 6.35
C ASP A 95 -7.11 -9.59 6.17
N THR A 96 -6.12 -8.73 5.93
CA THR A 96 -6.29 -7.28 5.89
C THR A 96 -5.36 -6.66 4.85
N LEU A 97 -5.88 -5.71 4.09
CA LEU A 97 -5.11 -4.82 3.22
C LEU A 97 -5.46 -3.38 3.58
N ILE A 98 -4.47 -2.58 3.90
CA ILE A 98 -4.63 -1.14 4.13
C ILE A 98 -3.59 -0.41 3.29
N ILE A 99 -4.05 0.55 2.49
CA ILE A 99 -3.20 1.45 1.70
C ILE A 99 -3.61 2.87 2.05
N ILE A 100 -2.69 3.66 2.58
CA ILE A 100 -2.95 5.04 2.97
C ILE A 100 -2.04 5.96 2.17
N HIS A 101 -2.62 6.84 1.37
CA HIS A 101 -1.91 7.94 0.74
C HIS A 101 -1.79 9.08 1.74
N ALA A 102 -0.65 9.16 2.41
CA ALA A 102 -0.40 10.14 3.45
C ALA A 102 -0.16 11.54 2.88
N LYS A 103 -0.53 12.56 3.64
CA LYS A 103 0.02 13.90 3.44
C LYS A 103 1.49 13.90 3.87
N GLU A 104 2.32 14.66 3.18
CA GLU A 104 3.77 14.68 3.34
C GLU A 104 4.23 14.78 4.81
N ASP A 105 3.63 15.67 5.58
CA ASP A 105 3.99 15.91 6.98
C ASP A 105 3.58 14.76 7.93
N TYR A 106 2.74 13.83 7.47
CA TYR A 106 2.15 12.77 8.29
C TYR A 106 2.64 11.36 7.96
N VAL A 107 3.53 11.19 6.98
CA VAL A 107 4.06 9.87 6.59
C VAL A 107 4.60 9.10 7.79
N GLY A 108 5.50 9.71 8.56
CA GLY A 108 6.08 9.08 9.75
C GLY A 108 5.06 8.83 10.87
N THR A 109 4.09 9.73 11.03
CA THR A 109 3.02 9.59 12.04
C THR A 109 2.12 8.40 11.71
N ILE A 110 1.72 8.26 10.44
CA ILE A 110 0.90 7.14 9.98
C ILE A 110 1.67 5.82 10.07
N GLU A 111 2.94 5.81 9.66
CA GLU A 111 3.82 4.64 9.79
C GLU A 111 3.87 4.16 11.24
N GLN A 112 4.10 5.05 12.20
CA GLN A 112 4.12 4.73 13.61
C GLN A 112 2.77 4.22 14.13
N ALA A 113 1.67 4.81 13.68
CA ALA A 113 0.33 4.36 14.04
C ALA A 113 0.05 2.94 13.52
N MET A 114 0.50 2.63 12.30
CA MET A 114 0.36 1.29 11.73
C MET A 114 1.22 0.26 12.46
N GLU A 115 2.44 0.61 12.89
CA GLU A 115 3.27 -0.27 13.73
C GLU A 115 2.61 -0.57 15.09
N THR A 116 1.98 0.43 15.69
CA THR A 116 1.21 0.26 16.93
C THR A 116 0.01 -0.66 16.69
N TYR A 117 -0.71 -0.47 15.60
CA TYR A 117 -1.82 -1.33 15.20
C TYR A 117 -1.38 -2.79 14.97
N ARG A 118 -0.28 -2.99 14.25
CA ARG A 118 0.31 -4.31 14.01
C ARG A 118 0.69 -5.00 15.33
N SER A 119 1.32 -4.28 16.25
CA SER A 119 1.70 -4.80 17.55
C SER A 119 0.49 -5.23 18.37
N ALA A 120 -0.59 -4.46 18.33
CA ALA A 120 -1.86 -4.80 18.98
C ALA A 120 -2.49 -6.05 18.38
N LEU A 121 -2.45 -6.23 17.07
CA LEU A 121 -2.96 -7.44 16.39
C LEU A 121 -2.19 -8.69 16.82
N ILE A 122 -0.88 -8.61 16.95
CA ILE A 122 -0.04 -9.70 17.42
C ILE A 122 -0.44 -10.10 18.86
N GLU A 123 -0.59 -9.12 19.74
CA GLU A 123 -0.99 -9.37 21.14
C GLU A 123 -2.41 -9.95 21.24
N GLN A 124 -3.37 -9.43 20.48
CA GLN A 124 -4.75 -9.91 20.45
C GLN A 124 -4.85 -11.37 19.97
N ASN A 125 -3.96 -11.81 19.11
CA ASN A 125 -3.99 -13.14 18.51
C ASN A 125 -3.04 -14.14 19.18
N LYS A 126 -2.40 -13.80 20.28
CA LYS A 126 -1.40 -14.65 20.93
C LYS A 126 -1.91 -16.06 21.34
N ASN A 127 -3.21 -16.19 21.58
CA ASN A 127 -3.86 -17.45 21.92
C ASN A 127 -4.44 -18.21 20.72
N TYR A 128 -4.27 -17.68 19.51
CA TYR A 128 -4.76 -18.26 18.27
C TYR A 128 -3.58 -18.54 17.33
N PRO A 129 -2.97 -19.74 17.39
CA PRO A 129 -1.68 -20.00 16.73
C PRO A 129 -1.62 -19.66 15.24
N GLN A 130 -2.67 -19.96 14.46
CA GLN A 130 -2.71 -19.65 13.03
C GLN A 130 -2.80 -18.15 12.79
N ASN A 131 -3.69 -17.46 13.49
CA ASN A 131 -3.81 -16.01 13.40
C ASN A 131 -2.56 -15.30 13.93
N LEU A 132 -1.94 -15.82 14.98
CA LEU A 132 -0.69 -15.29 15.50
C LEU A 132 0.44 -15.35 14.45
N SER A 133 0.58 -16.47 13.77
CA SER A 133 1.57 -16.63 12.69
C SER A 133 1.28 -15.66 11.55
N LYS A 134 0.03 -15.49 11.15
CA LYS A 134 -0.41 -14.54 10.13
C LYS A 134 -0.12 -13.09 10.56
N ALA A 135 -0.45 -12.71 11.79
CA ALA A 135 -0.19 -11.38 12.33
C ALA A 135 1.32 -11.08 12.40
N ARG A 136 2.13 -12.04 12.80
CA ARG A 136 3.60 -11.91 12.82
C ARG A 136 4.20 -11.78 11.43
N ALA A 137 3.60 -12.43 10.43
CA ALA A 137 4.00 -12.35 9.03
C ALA A 137 3.55 -11.04 8.35
N SER A 138 2.66 -10.27 8.95
CA SER A 138 2.20 -9.00 8.39
C SER A 138 3.34 -8.02 8.19
N ARG A 139 3.22 -7.19 7.16
CA ARG A 139 4.25 -6.23 6.78
C ARG A 139 3.67 -4.83 6.65
N ILE A 140 4.47 -3.87 7.03
CA ILE A 140 4.22 -2.45 6.77
C ILE A 140 5.36 -1.98 5.87
N GLU A 141 5.02 -1.40 4.74
CA GLU A 141 5.98 -0.82 3.80
C GLU A 141 5.56 0.59 3.46
N THR A 142 6.47 1.53 3.60
CA THR A 142 6.29 2.90 3.11
C THR A 142 6.92 3.00 1.73
N ILE A 143 6.07 3.23 0.72
CA ILE A 143 6.48 3.35 -0.67
C ILE A 143 6.12 4.76 -1.12
N ASP A 144 7.13 5.63 -1.27
CA ASP A 144 6.94 7.06 -1.47
C ASP A 144 6.12 7.66 -0.31
N ASP A 145 4.96 8.23 -0.58
CA ASP A 145 4.01 8.74 0.42
C ASP A 145 2.82 7.80 0.70
N TYR A 146 2.93 6.54 0.27
CA TYR A 146 1.96 5.49 0.55
C TYR A 146 2.45 4.58 1.66
N ILE A 147 1.63 4.39 2.68
CA ILE A 147 1.87 3.40 3.72
C ILE A 147 0.96 2.20 3.45
N CYS A 148 1.58 1.05 3.19
CA CYS A 148 0.90 -0.19 2.87
C CYS A 148 1.04 -1.17 4.02
N PHE A 149 -0.09 -1.67 4.52
CA PHE A 149 -0.14 -2.76 5.49
C PHE A 149 -0.76 -3.98 4.82
N VAL A 150 -0.05 -5.08 4.84
CA VAL A 150 -0.49 -6.36 4.30
C VAL A 150 -0.47 -7.43 5.37
N GLN A 151 -1.58 -8.10 5.54
CA GLN A 151 -1.77 -9.24 6.45
C GLN A 151 -2.62 -10.25 5.70
N LEU A 152 -1.99 -11.02 4.84
CA LEU A 152 -2.61 -11.92 3.87
C LEU A 152 -2.15 -13.36 4.13
N GLY A 153 -2.65 -14.29 3.37
CA GLY A 153 -2.28 -15.69 3.48
C GLY A 153 -3.43 -16.66 3.26
N ALA A 154 -4.66 -16.12 3.24
CA ALA A 154 -5.90 -16.88 2.99
C ALA A 154 -6.02 -18.11 3.90
N ASP A 155 -6.43 -19.25 3.35
CA ASP A 155 -6.60 -20.47 4.13
C ASP A 155 -5.26 -21.13 4.46
N THR A 156 -4.92 -21.15 5.74
CA THR A 156 -3.68 -21.77 6.25
C THR A 156 -3.93 -23.11 6.94
N THR A 157 -5.16 -23.63 6.87
CA THR A 157 -5.56 -24.85 7.58
C THR A 157 -4.70 -26.06 7.19
N SER A 158 -4.41 -26.20 5.90
CA SER A 158 -3.57 -27.30 5.38
C SER A 158 -2.10 -27.21 5.83
N LEU A 159 -1.65 -26.05 6.28
CA LEU A 159 -0.29 -25.81 6.78
C LEU A 159 -0.18 -25.94 8.31
N ALA A 160 -1.29 -25.92 9.01
CA ALA A 160 -1.33 -25.97 10.48
C ALA A 160 -0.59 -27.22 11.01
N ASP A 161 -0.75 -28.36 10.35
CA ASP A 161 -0.10 -29.62 10.73
C ASP A 161 1.44 -29.60 10.50
N LYS A 162 1.91 -28.67 9.71
CA LYS A 162 3.35 -28.45 9.43
C LYS A 162 4.01 -27.50 10.43
N GLY A 163 3.22 -26.89 11.32
CA GLY A 163 3.69 -25.99 12.36
C GLY A 163 3.55 -24.51 12.03
N GLN A 164 3.73 -23.67 13.03
CA GLN A 164 3.58 -22.22 12.94
C GLN A 164 4.58 -21.57 11.98
N GLU A 165 5.79 -22.10 11.87
CA GLU A 165 6.81 -21.60 10.95
C GLU A 165 6.39 -21.76 9.49
N ALA A 166 5.75 -22.88 9.14
CA ALA A 166 5.22 -23.10 7.80
C ALA A 166 4.08 -22.14 7.45
N VAL A 167 3.18 -21.89 8.39
CA VAL A 167 2.10 -20.89 8.23
C VAL A 167 2.70 -19.51 8.06
N MET A 168 3.65 -19.12 8.89
CA MET A 168 4.31 -17.83 8.84
C MET A 168 5.06 -17.62 7.50
N ALA A 169 5.81 -18.61 7.06
CA ALA A 169 6.54 -18.56 5.79
C ALA A 169 5.62 -18.37 4.59
N HIS A 170 4.48 -19.09 4.57
CA HIS A 170 3.46 -18.92 3.52
C HIS A 170 2.87 -17.50 3.52
N CYS A 171 2.48 -16.99 4.68
CA CYS A 171 1.92 -15.65 4.79
C CYS A 171 2.93 -14.56 4.42
N LEU A 172 4.19 -14.71 4.80
CA LEU A 172 5.27 -13.81 4.38
C LEU A 172 5.41 -13.77 2.85
N GLU A 173 5.38 -14.92 2.20
CA GLU A 173 5.46 -15.01 0.74
C GLU A 173 4.29 -14.28 0.07
N GLU A 174 3.07 -14.50 0.54
CA GLU A 174 1.88 -13.81 0.01
C GLU A 174 1.95 -12.29 0.22
N ASN A 175 2.39 -11.86 1.39
CA ASN A 175 2.59 -10.44 1.70
C ASN A 175 3.67 -9.80 0.82
N GLU A 176 4.77 -10.48 0.59
CA GLU A 176 5.84 -9.97 -0.29
C GLU A 176 5.40 -9.87 -1.75
N LYS A 177 4.60 -10.81 -2.24
CA LYS A 177 4.00 -10.72 -3.58
C LYS A 177 3.11 -9.49 -3.70
N ALA A 178 2.25 -9.25 -2.71
CA ALA A 178 1.36 -8.08 -2.69
C ALA A 178 2.16 -6.77 -2.63
N LEU A 179 3.15 -6.67 -1.76
CA LEU A 179 4.02 -5.49 -1.66
C LEU A 179 4.80 -5.24 -2.94
N TYR A 180 5.28 -6.29 -3.60
CA TYR A 180 6.00 -6.17 -4.86
C TYR A 180 5.15 -5.50 -5.94
N VAL A 181 3.90 -5.94 -6.15
CA VAL A 181 3.04 -5.33 -7.17
C VAL A 181 2.63 -3.91 -6.80
N LEU A 182 2.45 -3.62 -5.51
CA LEU A 182 2.18 -2.26 -5.04
C LEU A 182 3.37 -1.34 -5.28
N GLU A 183 4.58 -1.79 -4.97
CA GLU A 183 5.80 -1.04 -5.22
C GLU A 183 5.99 -0.75 -6.72
N GLN A 184 5.81 -1.75 -7.58
CA GLN A 184 5.90 -1.56 -9.02
C GLN A 184 4.87 -0.55 -9.54
N ALA A 185 3.65 -0.59 -9.04
CA ALA A 185 2.60 0.33 -9.44
C ALA A 185 2.82 1.77 -8.92
N ILE A 186 3.23 1.92 -7.68
CA ILE A 186 3.45 3.24 -7.05
C ILE A 186 4.68 3.94 -7.62
N LEU A 187 5.78 3.22 -7.87
CA LEU A 187 7.06 3.79 -8.31
C LEU A 187 7.20 3.95 -9.83
N GLN A 188 6.20 3.59 -10.61
CA GLN A 188 6.17 3.85 -12.06
C GLN A 188 6.07 5.38 -12.40
#